data_318838335fa556154c3a6e1333eecc72
#
_entry.id   318838335fa556154c3a6e1333eecc72
#
_cell.length_a   1.000
_cell.length_b   1.000
_cell.length_c   1.000
_cell.angle_alpha   90.00
_cell.angle_beta   90.00
_cell.angle_gamma   90.00
#
_symmetry.space_group_name_H-M   'P 1'
#
loop_
_entity.id
_entity.type
_entity.pdbx_description
1 polymer ?
#
loop_
_entity_poly.entity_id
_entity_poly.type
_entity_poly.pdbx_seq_one_letter_code
_entity_poly.pdbx_strand_id
1 'polypeptide(L)'
;MRRCIVRISIGCLAALCCHAVPAEQPQLVGDVSVDLAPRLSQGLRPGSEIFWAPAETSPTFVDFTLPELLKAVPQLRGLKPAKDQEELPTLLAKVGDTAESLFHKMPNLISHEEVLQTRNGAKATRQDFEYLILSHRTEDDVALDEYRIDLQSRGQTPGEAYNPSAVISGGASVADLERWNLEASTHNKESLPLSQGFANSWVHFYPSNRSQSTFRYLGRQRVNGHNNFVIAFAQVPAAVRSPGELRFEGNSFPIFYQGIAWVEESGFRIVHLRTDLLAPLRAVHLQRLTAEIYFGETKVTQTDPLWLPQKVVVTAEVSGEVFQEQHLYSHYRAYGVETKIKF
;
A
#
# COMPACT_ATOMS: atom_id res chain seq x y z
N MET A 1 -5.83 19.32 24.60
CA MET A 1 -5.56 17.93 24.18
C MET A 1 -4.79 17.99 22.88
N ARG A 2 -3.51 17.65 22.87
CA ARG A 2 -2.70 17.61 21.65
C ARG A 2 -2.97 16.26 20.97
N ARG A 3 -3.46 16.30 19.75
CA ARG A 3 -3.77 15.13 18.93
C ARG A 3 -2.51 14.68 18.21
N CYS A 4 -2.21 13.39 18.33
CA CYS A 4 -1.07 12.77 17.65
C CYS A 4 -1.47 12.33 16.26
N ILE A 5 -0.64 12.61 15.28
CA ILE A 5 -0.86 12.28 13.87
C ILE A 5 0.13 11.19 13.47
N VAL A 6 -0.37 10.04 13.06
CA VAL A 6 0.42 8.92 12.48
C VAL A 6 0.20 8.92 10.98
N ARG A 7 1.26 8.97 10.22
CA ARG A 7 1.26 8.95 8.75
C ARG A 7 1.96 7.69 8.27
N ILE A 8 1.28 6.91 7.45
CA ILE A 8 1.84 5.70 6.86
C ILE A 8 1.89 5.89 5.35
N SER A 9 3.08 6.05 4.81
CA SER A 9 3.31 6.07 3.37
C SER A 9 3.85 4.72 2.93
N ILE A 10 3.10 4.00 2.12
CA ILE A 10 3.59 2.85 1.38
C ILE A 10 4.02 3.37 0.01
N GLY A 11 5.17 4.05 -0.02
CA GLY A 11 5.73 4.58 -1.25
C GLY A 11 7.12 4.03 -1.46
N CYS A 12 7.35 3.30 -2.55
CA CYS A 12 8.68 3.06 -3.08
C CYS A 12 8.97 4.11 -4.15
N LEU A 13 9.82 5.08 -3.82
CA LEU A 13 10.46 5.88 -4.87
C LEU A 13 11.59 5.03 -5.48
N ALA A 14 11.50 4.77 -6.76
CA ALA A 14 12.64 4.26 -7.53
C ALA A 14 13.71 5.34 -7.57
N ALA A 15 14.87 5.06 -6.98
CA ALA A 15 15.99 5.99 -6.97
C ALA A 15 16.72 5.98 -8.31
N LEU A 16 16.60 7.06 -9.06
CA LEU A 16 17.51 7.38 -10.17
C LEU A 16 18.83 7.90 -9.59
N CYS A 17 19.92 7.21 -9.89
CA CYS A 17 21.26 7.76 -9.76
C CYS A 17 21.56 8.68 -10.93
N CYS A 18 21.44 9.99 -10.75
CA CYS A 18 22.12 10.98 -11.58
C CYS A 18 22.54 12.18 -10.74
N HIS A 19 23.75 12.68 -11.03
CA HIS A 19 24.50 13.68 -10.29
C HIS A 19 23.80 15.03 -10.15
N ALA A 20 23.79 15.48 -8.91
CA ALA A 20 23.81 16.84 -8.36
C ALA A 20 23.30 18.03 -9.17
N VAL A 21 22.11 18.51 -8.81
CA VAL A 21 21.81 19.93 -8.57
C VAL A 21 20.79 19.96 -7.43
N PRO A 22 20.94 20.78 -6.38
CA PRO A 22 19.94 20.85 -5.31
C PRO A 22 18.75 21.71 -5.80
N ALA A 23 17.73 21.05 -6.32
CA ALA A 23 16.40 21.61 -6.42
C ALA A 23 15.60 21.10 -5.21
N GLU A 24 15.00 22.00 -4.46
CA GLU A 24 14.04 21.67 -3.43
C GLU A 24 13.00 20.71 -3.99
N GLN A 25 13.02 19.46 -3.54
CA GLN A 25 12.01 18.47 -3.91
C GLN A 25 10.71 18.85 -3.18
N PRO A 26 9.59 18.96 -3.88
CA PRO A 26 8.30 19.06 -3.20
C PRO A 26 8.09 17.77 -2.41
N GLN A 27 7.97 17.89 -1.11
CA GLN A 27 7.63 16.78 -0.22
C GLN A 27 6.20 16.36 -0.52
N LEU A 28 6.01 15.20 -1.13
CA LEU A 28 4.72 14.55 -1.26
C LEU A 28 4.22 14.17 0.14
N VAL A 29 3.23 14.89 0.61
CA VAL A 29 2.68 14.76 1.95
C VAL A 29 1.27 14.19 1.81
N GLY A 30 1.14 12.91 2.00
CA GLY A 30 -0.16 12.31 2.29
C GLY A 30 -0.24 11.95 3.77
N ASP A 31 -1.24 12.43 4.45
CA ASP A 31 -1.39 12.32 5.89
C ASP A 31 -2.39 11.27 6.30
N VAL A 32 -1.97 10.37 7.19
CA VAL A 32 -2.87 9.53 7.98
C VAL A 32 -2.77 9.96 9.43
N SER A 33 -3.86 10.36 10.05
CA SER A 33 -3.88 10.62 11.48
C SER A 33 -4.57 9.50 12.24
N VAL A 34 -3.86 8.96 13.22
CA VAL A 34 -4.42 8.14 14.29
C VAL A 34 -4.29 8.96 15.57
N ASP A 35 -5.40 9.25 16.25
CA ASP A 35 -5.38 9.95 17.53
C ASP A 35 -4.85 9.01 18.61
N LEU A 36 -3.55 9.04 18.86
CA LEU A 36 -2.91 8.32 19.94
C LEU A 36 -2.77 9.25 21.14
N ALA A 37 -3.57 8.98 22.14
CA ALA A 37 -3.69 9.77 23.38
C ALA A 37 -2.36 10.06 24.11
N PRO A 38 -2.32 11.03 25.05
CA PRO A 38 -1.19 11.91 25.40
C PRO A 38 -0.09 11.28 26.28
N ARG A 39 0.17 9.99 26.23
CA ARG A 39 1.20 9.35 27.07
C ARG A 39 2.63 9.34 26.50
N LEU A 40 2.82 9.79 25.25
CA LEU A 40 4.13 9.69 24.57
C LEU A 40 4.98 10.97 24.61
N SER A 41 4.47 12.06 25.15
CA SER A 41 5.17 13.38 25.10
C SER A 41 6.38 13.51 26.04
N GLN A 42 6.79 12.48 26.77
CA GLN A 42 7.86 12.59 27.78
C GLN A 42 9.22 12.03 27.35
N GLY A 43 9.41 11.55 26.11
CA GLY A 43 10.63 10.80 25.77
C GLY A 43 11.46 11.23 24.57
N LEU A 44 10.93 11.96 23.62
CA LEU A 44 11.65 12.26 22.38
C LEU A 44 12.20 13.69 22.37
N ARG A 45 13.51 13.85 22.45
CA ARG A 45 14.18 15.15 22.21
C ARG A 45 14.25 15.42 20.71
N PRO A 46 13.97 16.66 20.23
CA PRO A 46 14.19 17.02 18.84
C PRO A 46 15.69 16.88 18.52
N GLY A 47 16.01 16.14 17.45
CA GLY A 47 17.39 15.97 16.98
C GLY A 47 18.09 14.68 17.41
N SER A 48 17.42 13.74 18.09
CA SER A 48 17.99 12.41 18.26
C SER A 48 17.89 11.65 16.93
N GLU A 49 19.02 11.38 16.30
CA GLU A 49 19.10 10.32 15.29
C GLU A 49 18.59 9.05 15.95
N ILE A 50 17.36 8.66 15.67
CA ILE A 50 16.81 7.40 16.13
C ILE A 50 17.52 6.34 15.31
N PHE A 51 18.62 5.82 15.85
CA PHE A 51 19.28 4.64 15.33
C PHE A 51 18.25 3.51 15.35
N TRP A 52 17.73 3.19 14.17
CA TRP A 52 17.05 1.93 13.98
C TRP A 52 18.12 0.82 14.07
N ALA A 53 18.33 0.30 15.27
CA ALA A 53 19.05 -0.95 15.39
C ALA A 53 18.11 -2.03 14.84
N PRO A 54 18.54 -2.86 13.85
CA PRO A 54 17.79 -4.04 13.49
C PRO A 54 17.52 -4.78 14.79
N ALA A 55 16.24 -4.91 15.17
CA ALA A 55 15.87 -5.83 16.23
C ALA A 55 16.52 -7.17 15.88
N GLU A 56 17.01 -7.87 16.89
CA GLU A 56 17.50 -9.24 16.75
C GLU A 56 16.67 -9.94 15.71
N THR A 57 17.29 -10.60 14.75
CA THR A 57 16.67 -11.18 13.55
C THR A 57 15.54 -12.12 13.99
N SER A 58 14.36 -11.57 14.19
CA SER A 58 13.17 -12.38 14.46
C SER A 58 12.88 -13.22 13.23
N PRO A 59 12.53 -14.49 13.39
CA PRO A 59 12.15 -15.32 12.26
C PRO A 59 11.03 -14.67 11.46
N THR A 60 11.15 -14.71 10.15
CA THR A 60 10.18 -14.14 9.19
C THR A 60 9.31 -15.23 8.59
N PHE A 61 8.30 -14.85 7.78
CA PHE A 61 7.48 -15.84 7.07
C PHE A 61 8.30 -16.75 6.14
N VAL A 62 9.49 -16.31 5.73
CA VAL A 62 10.42 -17.12 4.95
C VAL A 62 11.05 -18.23 5.81
N ASP A 63 11.24 -17.98 7.11
CA ASP A 63 11.90 -18.90 8.05
C ASP A 63 10.93 -19.82 8.79
N PHE A 64 9.65 -19.40 8.91
CA PHE A 64 8.64 -20.13 9.68
C PHE A 64 8.42 -21.55 9.16
N THR A 65 8.26 -22.48 10.09
CA THR A 65 7.73 -23.81 9.78
C THR A 65 6.28 -23.72 9.31
N LEU A 66 5.77 -24.74 8.65
CA LEU A 66 4.37 -24.76 8.20
C LEU A 66 3.35 -24.55 9.34
N PRO A 67 3.49 -25.18 10.53
CA PRO A 67 2.58 -24.92 11.64
C PRO A 67 2.61 -23.46 12.11
N GLU A 68 3.77 -22.82 12.16
CA GLU A 68 3.92 -21.40 12.52
C GLU A 68 3.26 -20.50 11.48
N LEU A 69 3.48 -20.78 10.19
CA LEU A 69 2.81 -20.07 9.10
C LEU A 69 1.29 -20.17 9.20
N LEU A 70 0.74 -21.38 9.42
CA LEU A 70 -0.71 -21.60 9.54
C LEU A 70 -1.31 -20.90 10.75
N LYS A 71 -0.52 -20.70 11.82
CA LYS A 71 -0.93 -19.93 13.00
C LYS A 71 -0.92 -18.42 12.70
N ALA A 72 0.13 -17.93 12.05
CA ALA A 72 0.29 -16.51 11.73
C ALA A 72 -0.63 -16.04 10.59
N VAL A 73 -0.84 -16.93 9.60
CA VAL A 73 -1.60 -16.68 8.37
C VAL A 73 -2.62 -17.79 8.15
N PRO A 74 -3.79 -17.72 8.82
CA PRO A 74 -4.84 -18.75 8.69
C PRO A 74 -5.36 -18.97 7.27
N GLN A 75 -5.19 -18.00 6.38
CA GLN A 75 -5.54 -18.06 4.96
C GLN A 75 -4.78 -19.18 4.22
N LEU A 76 -3.64 -19.64 4.75
CA LEU A 76 -2.86 -20.75 4.20
C LEU A 76 -3.49 -22.14 4.44
N ARG A 77 -4.65 -22.24 5.11
CA ARG A 77 -5.34 -23.52 5.29
C ARG A 77 -5.62 -24.18 3.95
N GLY A 78 -5.20 -25.44 3.82
CA GLY A 78 -5.30 -26.18 2.56
C GLY A 78 -4.12 -26.01 1.62
N LEU A 79 -3.05 -25.30 2.04
CA LEU A 79 -1.79 -25.27 1.32
C LEU A 79 -1.24 -26.70 1.16
N LYS A 80 -0.86 -27.04 -0.06
CA LYS A 80 -0.06 -28.23 -0.39
C LYS A 80 1.41 -27.80 -0.41
N PRO A 81 2.22 -28.16 0.59
CA PRO A 81 3.59 -27.66 0.71
C PRO A 81 4.46 -28.03 -0.49
N ALA A 82 5.35 -27.12 -0.87
CA ALA A 82 6.40 -27.40 -1.85
C ALA A 82 7.36 -28.47 -1.29
N LYS A 83 7.86 -29.32 -2.17
CA LYS A 83 8.86 -30.34 -1.81
C LYS A 83 10.26 -29.74 -1.72
N ASP A 84 10.56 -28.77 -2.57
CA ASP A 84 11.84 -28.10 -2.73
C ASP A 84 11.62 -26.64 -3.19
N GLN A 85 12.69 -25.95 -3.54
CA GLN A 85 12.67 -24.56 -4.02
C GLN A 85 13.07 -24.43 -5.50
N GLU A 86 13.11 -25.52 -6.26
CA GLU A 86 13.60 -25.52 -7.64
C GLU A 86 12.72 -24.65 -8.56
N GLU A 87 11.41 -24.59 -8.31
CA GLU A 87 10.48 -23.76 -9.08
C GLU A 87 10.62 -22.26 -8.77
N LEU A 88 11.15 -21.87 -7.60
CA LEU A 88 11.13 -20.49 -7.11
C LEU A 88 11.78 -19.47 -8.05
N PRO A 89 12.98 -19.69 -8.61
CA PRO A 89 13.60 -18.70 -9.51
C PRO A 89 12.73 -18.43 -10.74
N THR A 90 12.16 -19.48 -11.33
CA THR A 90 11.29 -19.35 -12.50
C THR A 90 9.98 -18.65 -12.16
N LEU A 91 9.38 -18.95 -11.01
CA LEU A 91 8.18 -18.28 -10.53
C LEU A 91 8.42 -16.79 -10.31
N LEU A 92 9.51 -16.43 -9.64
CA LEU A 92 9.86 -15.03 -9.40
C LEU A 92 10.12 -14.27 -10.71
N ALA A 93 10.73 -14.92 -11.71
CA ALA A 93 10.93 -14.29 -13.01
C ALA A 93 9.56 -13.96 -13.65
N LYS A 94 8.67 -14.95 -13.76
CA LYS A 94 7.36 -14.79 -14.42
C LYS A 94 6.45 -13.81 -13.68
N VAL A 95 6.43 -13.85 -12.34
CA VAL A 95 5.64 -12.90 -11.53
C VAL A 95 6.20 -11.48 -11.70
N GLY A 96 7.53 -11.35 -11.74
CA GLY A 96 8.18 -10.05 -11.94
C GLY A 96 7.88 -9.47 -13.31
N ASP A 97 8.02 -10.26 -14.38
CA ASP A 97 7.72 -9.82 -15.75
C ASP A 97 6.25 -9.39 -15.88
N THR A 98 5.34 -10.10 -15.19
CA THR A 98 3.92 -9.75 -15.15
C THR A 98 3.68 -8.45 -14.39
N ALA A 99 4.29 -8.28 -13.22
CA ALA A 99 4.20 -7.05 -12.44
C ALA A 99 4.74 -5.84 -13.23
N GLU A 100 5.91 -5.98 -13.84
CA GLU A 100 6.51 -4.94 -14.68
C GLU A 100 5.61 -4.57 -15.85
N SER A 101 5.05 -5.56 -16.56
CA SER A 101 4.10 -5.33 -17.66
C SER A 101 2.85 -4.57 -17.21
N LEU A 102 2.34 -4.88 -16.00
CA LEU A 102 1.17 -4.18 -15.43
C LEU A 102 1.51 -2.72 -15.12
N PHE A 103 2.66 -2.44 -14.51
CA PHE A 103 3.12 -1.07 -14.25
C PHE A 103 3.25 -0.27 -15.55
N HIS A 104 3.92 -0.83 -16.56
CA HIS A 104 4.12 -0.15 -17.84
C HIS A 104 2.83 0.10 -18.61
N LYS A 105 1.78 -0.68 -18.39
CA LYS A 105 0.47 -0.50 -19.02
C LYS A 105 -0.49 0.38 -18.22
N MET A 106 -0.14 0.75 -16.99
CA MET A 106 -1.01 1.51 -16.12
C MET A 106 -1.26 2.91 -16.69
N PRO A 107 -2.48 3.26 -17.10
CA PRO A 107 -2.83 4.63 -17.44
C PRO A 107 -3.09 5.44 -16.16
N ASN A 108 -3.35 6.74 -16.30
CA ASN A 108 -3.96 7.47 -15.23
C ASN A 108 -5.35 6.93 -14.97
N LEU A 109 -5.68 6.64 -13.74
CA LEU A 109 -6.93 6.03 -13.33
C LEU A 109 -7.65 6.86 -12.27
N ILE A 110 -8.97 6.80 -12.34
CA ILE A 110 -9.87 7.24 -11.29
C ILE A 110 -10.76 6.08 -10.91
N SER A 111 -11.06 5.95 -9.63
CA SER A 111 -12.07 5.03 -9.11
C SER A 111 -12.85 5.64 -7.97
N HIS A 112 -14.00 5.08 -7.67
CA HIS A 112 -14.69 5.29 -6.41
C HIS A 112 -14.07 4.35 -5.37
N GLU A 113 -13.68 4.88 -4.22
CA GLU A 113 -13.20 4.14 -3.07
C GLU A 113 -14.16 4.35 -1.90
N GLU A 114 -14.76 3.25 -1.43
CA GLU A 114 -15.49 3.21 -0.18
C GLU A 114 -14.57 2.71 0.93
N VAL A 115 -14.46 3.47 2.02
CA VAL A 115 -13.66 3.10 3.19
C VAL A 115 -14.59 2.86 4.38
N LEU A 116 -14.56 1.65 4.93
CA LEU A 116 -15.24 1.28 6.16
C LEU A 116 -14.20 1.13 7.26
N GLN A 117 -14.28 1.97 8.30
CA GLN A 117 -13.32 1.99 9.39
C GLN A 117 -13.96 1.54 10.70
N THR A 118 -13.26 0.69 11.45
CA THR A 118 -13.64 0.26 12.79
C THR A 118 -12.47 0.44 13.76
N ARG A 119 -12.79 0.70 15.03
CA ARG A 119 -11.83 0.71 16.14
C ARG A 119 -12.33 -0.24 17.22
N ASN A 120 -11.50 -1.22 17.61
CA ASN A 120 -11.83 -2.26 18.61
C ASN A 120 -13.17 -2.98 18.34
N GLY A 121 -13.52 -3.16 17.04
CA GLY A 121 -14.77 -3.80 16.65
C GLY A 121 -16.04 -2.96 16.91
N ALA A 122 -15.91 -1.66 17.17
CA ALA A 122 -17.04 -0.74 17.28
C ALA A 122 -17.80 -0.60 15.94
N LYS A 123 -18.92 0.15 15.97
CA LYS A 123 -19.68 0.43 14.75
C LYS A 123 -18.79 1.07 13.69
N ALA A 124 -18.84 0.54 12.48
CA ALA A 124 -18.08 1.07 11.35
C ALA A 124 -18.54 2.50 11.00
N THR A 125 -17.56 3.35 10.72
CA THR A 125 -17.77 4.62 10.02
C THR A 125 -17.48 4.42 8.53
N ARG A 126 -18.20 5.13 7.68
CA ARG A 126 -18.04 5.07 6.22
C ARG A 126 -17.58 6.41 5.69
N GLN A 127 -16.65 6.37 4.76
CA GLN A 127 -16.20 7.49 3.97
C GLN A 127 -16.13 7.07 2.50
N ASP A 128 -16.42 8.00 1.61
CA ASP A 128 -16.39 7.79 0.18
C ASP A 128 -15.40 8.77 -0.46
N PHE A 129 -14.51 8.26 -1.32
CA PHE A 129 -13.47 9.04 -1.98
C PHE A 129 -13.50 8.84 -3.49
N GLU A 130 -13.07 9.85 -4.23
CA GLU A 130 -12.46 9.64 -5.54
C GLU A 130 -10.99 9.30 -5.32
N TYR A 131 -10.59 8.12 -5.75
CA TYR A 131 -9.23 7.64 -5.69
C TYR A 131 -8.58 7.72 -7.06
N LEU A 132 -7.45 8.39 -7.13
CA LEU A 132 -6.73 8.67 -8.36
C LEU A 132 -5.37 7.97 -8.33
N ILE A 133 -4.99 7.42 -9.47
CA ILE A 133 -3.64 6.92 -9.74
C ILE A 133 -3.10 7.71 -10.91
N LEU A 134 -2.00 8.44 -10.70
CA LEU A 134 -1.25 9.12 -11.75
C LEU A 134 -0.01 8.32 -12.12
N SER A 135 0.09 7.96 -13.39
CA SER A 135 1.24 7.26 -13.93
C SER A 135 2.23 8.27 -14.52
N HIS A 136 3.40 8.37 -13.93
CA HIS A 136 4.52 9.15 -14.44
C HIS A 136 5.50 8.22 -15.14
N ARG A 137 5.67 8.41 -16.44
CA ARG A 137 6.60 7.61 -17.26
C ARG A 137 7.85 8.41 -17.52
N THR A 138 8.98 7.82 -17.18
CA THR A 138 10.30 8.22 -17.66
C THR A 138 10.74 7.27 -18.77
N GLU A 139 11.89 7.51 -19.42
CA GLU A 139 12.41 6.61 -20.45
C GLU A 139 12.66 5.19 -19.93
N ASP A 140 13.04 5.07 -18.64
CA ASP A 140 13.49 3.81 -18.05
C ASP A 140 12.59 3.29 -16.92
N ASP A 141 11.55 4.04 -16.47
CA ASP A 141 10.77 3.65 -15.31
C ASP A 141 9.33 4.20 -15.32
N VAL A 142 8.51 3.66 -14.44
CA VAL A 142 7.13 4.12 -14.16
C VAL A 142 6.97 4.34 -12.67
N ALA A 143 6.58 5.54 -12.28
CA ALA A 143 6.14 5.86 -10.93
C ALA A 143 4.62 6.05 -10.90
N LEU A 144 3.99 5.62 -9.84
CA LEU A 144 2.56 5.80 -9.60
C LEU A 144 2.36 6.66 -8.36
N ASP A 145 1.72 7.81 -8.54
CA ASP A 145 1.26 8.67 -7.44
C ASP A 145 -0.22 8.41 -7.17
N GLU A 146 -0.58 8.43 -5.92
CA GLU A 146 -1.92 8.08 -5.45
C GLU A 146 -2.52 9.25 -4.65
N TYR A 147 -3.76 9.63 -4.97
CA TYR A 147 -4.46 10.75 -4.35
C TYR A 147 -5.88 10.35 -3.97
N ARG A 148 -6.41 10.96 -2.92
CA ARG A 148 -7.80 10.85 -2.50
C ARG A 148 -8.46 12.22 -2.47
N ILE A 149 -9.67 12.29 -2.98
CA ILE A 149 -10.55 13.45 -2.88
C ILE A 149 -11.76 13.02 -2.07
N ASP A 150 -11.97 13.65 -0.92
CA ASP A 150 -13.12 13.38 -0.07
C ASP A 150 -14.41 13.86 -0.78
N LEU A 151 -15.32 12.92 -1.06
CA LEU A 151 -16.57 13.21 -1.74
C LEU A 151 -17.56 13.98 -0.85
N GLN A 152 -17.48 13.82 0.48
CA GLN A 152 -18.31 14.61 1.40
C GLN A 152 -17.95 16.10 1.35
N SER A 153 -16.67 16.42 1.25
CA SER A 153 -16.21 17.80 1.09
C SER A 153 -16.71 18.43 -0.22
N ARG A 154 -17.17 17.60 -1.16
CA ARG A 154 -17.75 17.98 -2.45
C ARG A 154 -19.28 17.93 -2.49
N GLY A 155 -19.93 17.74 -1.31
CA GLY A 155 -21.37 17.76 -1.18
C GLY A 155 -22.08 16.44 -1.51
N GLN A 156 -21.35 15.34 -1.65
CA GLN A 156 -21.94 14.01 -1.79
C GLN A 156 -22.18 13.39 -0.41
N THR A 157 -23.35 12.76 -0.23
CA THR A 157 -23.66 12.05 1.01
C THR A 157 -23.08 10.63 0.95
N PRO A 158 -22.44 10.12 2.02
CA PRO A 158 -21.95 8.75 2.06
C PRO A 158 -23.05 7.75 1.73
N GLY A 159 -22.76 6.84 0.80
CA GLY A 159 -23.71 5.82 0.36
C GLY A 159 -24.70 6.25 -0.70
N GLU A 160 -24.68 7.50 -1.15
CA GLU A 160 -25.36 7.89 -2.39
C GLU A 160 -24.67 7.25 -3.61
N ALA A 161 -25.44 7.17 -4.72
CA ALA A 161 -24.86 6.68 -5.97
C ALA A 161 -23.66 7.55 -6.37
N TYR A 162 -22.51 6.91 -6.59
CA TYR A 162 -21.32 7.59 -7.02
C TYR A 162 -21.57 8.41 -8.29
N ASN A 163 -21.39 9.70 -8.16
CA ASN A 163 -21.40 10.62 -9.27
C ASN A 163 -19.98 11.17 -9.45
N PRO A 164 -19.29 10.87 -10.58
CA PRO A 164 -17.97 11.39 -10.84
C PRO A 164 -17.96 12.90 -10.67
N SER A 165 -17.07 13.40 -9.83
CA SER A 165 -17.04 14.83 -9.57
C SER A 165 -16.71 15.61 -10.84
N ALA A 166 -17.38 16.75 -11.03
CA ALA A 166 -17.06 17.69 -12.09
C ALA A 166 -15.63 18.27 -11.98
N VAL A 167 -14.97 18.00 -10.86
CA VAL A 167 -13.61 18.44 -10.54
C VAL A 167 -12.60 17.95 -11.56
N ILE A 168 -12.74 16.70 -12.00
CA ILE A 168 -11.77 16.08 -12.92
C ILE A 168 -12.11 16.39 -14.38
N SER A 169 -13.38 16.56 -14.72
CA SER A 169 -13.79 17.02 -16.03
C SER A 169 -13.37 18.47 -16.31
N GLY A 170 -13.06 19.26 -15.31
CA GLY A 170 -12.58 20.64 -15.42
C GLY A 170 -11.07 20.82 -15.57
N GLY A 171 -10.27 19.74 -15.51
CA GLY A 171 -8.81 19.80 -15.63
C GLY A 171 -8.15 20.24 -14.32
N ALA A 172 -8.01 19.32 -13.36
CA ALA A 172 -7.27 19.56 -12.13
C ALA A 172 -5.75 19.57 -12.37
N SER A 173 -5.04 20.54 -11.77
CA SER A 173 -3.58 20.52 -11.72
C SER A 173 -3.08 19.57 -10.61
N VAL A 174 -1.81 19.15 -10.67
CA VAL A 174 -1.18 18.36 -9.60
C VAL A 174 -1.29 19.09 -8.25
N ALA A 175 -1.06 20.41 -8.23
CA ALA A 175 -1.21 21.22 -7.03
C ALA A 175 -2.65 21.20 -6.45
N ASP A 176 -3.67 21.11 -7.31
CA ASP A 176 -5.05 20.93 -6.85
C ASP A 176 -5.24 19.56 -6.21
N LEU A 177 -4.68 18.51 -6.81
CA LEU A 177 -4.76 17.14 -6.29
C LEU A 177 -4.08 17.03 -4.93
N GLU A 178 -2.88 17.59 -4.78
CA GLU A 178 -2.16 17.64 -3.51
C GLU A 178 -2.96 18.37 -2.43
N ARG A 179 -3.52 19.54 -2.76
CA ARG A 179 -4.36 20.30 -1.84
C ARG A 179 -5.59 19.49 -1.41
N TRP A 180 -6.30 18.85 -2.35
CA TRP A 180 -7.49 18.07 -2.01
C TRP A 180 -7.15 16.81 -1.22
N ASN A 181 -6.03 16.17 -1.50
CA ASN A 181 -5.55 15.04 -0.70
C ASN A 181 -5.25 15.48 0.75
N LEU A 182 -4.68 16.67 0.92
CA LEU A 182 -4.45 17.27 2.23
C LEU A 182 -5.79 17.62 2.91
N GLU A 183 -6.74 18.20 2.20
CA GLU A 183 -8.09 18.50 2.71
C GLU A 183 -8.79 17.21 3.14
N ALA A 184 -8.75 16.14 2.35
CA ALA A 184 -9.30 14.83 2.70
C ALA A 184 -8.71 14.30 4.01
N SER A 185 -7.41 14.55 4.25
CA SER A 185 -6.71 14.14 5.46
C SER A 185 -7.03 15.00 6.69
N THR A 186 -7.56 16.20 6.51
CA THR A 186 -7.79 17.17 7.61
C THR A 186 -9.26 17.31 8.01
N HIS A 187 -10.21 17.03 7.10
CA HIS A 187 -11.64 17.28 7.33
C HIS A 187 -12.29 16.33 8.33
N ASN A 188 -11.80 15.11 8.43
CA ASN A 188 -12.36 14.12 9.34
C ASN A 188 -11.33 13.61 10.34
N LYS A 189 -11.09 14.40 11.38
CA LYS A 189 -10.08 14.13 12.42
C LYS A 189 -10.30 12.83 13.21
N GLU A 190 -11.44 12.18 13.05
CA GLU A 190 -11.81 10.98 13.81
C GLU A 190 -11.68 9.68 13.01
N SER A 191 -11.58 9.75 11.67
CA SER A 191 -11.50 8.57 10.81
C SER A 191 -10.67 8.87 9.57
N LEU A 192 -9.36 8.73 9.69
CA LEU A 192 -8.44 8.89 8.56
C LEU A 192 -7.98 7.52 8.07
N PRO A 193 -7.86 7.31 6.75
CA PRO A 193 -7.34 6.08 6.20
C PRO A 193 -5.95 5.75 6.75
N LEU A 194 -5.76 4.51 7.20
CA LEU A 194 -4.46 4.01 7.69
C LEU A 194 -3.43 3.80 6.56
N SER A 195 -3.84 3.95 5.32
CA SER A 195 -2.99 3.72 4.16
C SER A 195 -3.27 4.72 3.05
N GLN A 196 -2.23 5.11 2.32
CA GLN A 196 -2.35 6.07 1.22
C GLN A 196 -2.84 5.47 -0.07
N GLY A 197 -2.54 4.20 -0.33
CA GLY A 197 -2.94 3.52 -1.55
C GLY A 197 -2.24 2.19 -1.74
N PHE A 198 -2.58 1.49 -2.82
CA PHE A 198 -2.18 0.10 -3.04
C PHE A 198 -1.71 -0.16 -4.46
N ALA A 199 -1.60 0.88 -5.31
CA ALA A 199 -1.17 0.72 -6.69
C ALA A 199 0.28 0.22 -6.78
N ASN A 200 1.12 0.57 -5.81
CA ASN A 200 2.51 0.14 -5.73
C ASN A 200 2.73 -1.20 -4.99
N SER A 201 1.67 -1.92 -4.63
CA SER A 201 1.80 -3.12 -3.79
C SER A 201 2.61 -4.26 -4.42
N TRP A 202 2.72 -4.30 -5.75
CA TRP A 202 3.52 -5.32 -6.47
C TRP A 202 5.03 -5.07 -6.45
N VAL A 203 5.46 -3.94 -5.92
CA VAL A 203 6.86 -3.49 -5.92
C VAL A 203 7.84 -4.53 -5.37
N HIS A 204 7.41 -5.36 -4.42
CA HIS A 204 8.24 -6.43 -3.84
C HIS A 204 8.64 -7.50 -4.87
N PHE A 205 7.83 -7.68 -5.92
CA PHE A 205 8.06 -8.66 -6.99
C PHE A 205 8.64 -8.04 -8.25
N TYR A 206 8.77 -6.71 -8.29
CA TYR A 206 9.34 -6.02 -9.44
C TYR A 206 10.80 -6.44 -9.66
N PRO A 207 11.25 -6.71 -10.90
CA PRO A 207 12.57 -7.29 -11.17
C PRO A 207 13.73 -6.56 -10.50
N SER A 208 13.75 -5.22 -10.53
CA SER A 208 14.79 -4.40 -9.93
C SER A 208 14.78 -4.41 -8.39
N ASN A 209 13.69 -4.79 -7.75
CA ASN A 209 13.52 -4.78 -6.29
C ASN A 209 13.67 -6.15 -5.65
N ARG A 210 13.70 -7.23 -6.44
CA ARG A 210 13.79 -8.61 -5.91
C ARG A 210 14.99 -8.84 -4.99
N SER A 211 16.13 -8.21 -5.28
CA SER A 211 17.32 -8.32 -4.43
C SER A 211 17.17 -7.68 -3.04
N GLN A 212 16.10 -6.92 -2.82
CA GLN A 212 15.81 -6.26 -1.53
C GLN A 212 15.03 -7.17 -0.57
N SER A 213 14.67 -8.39 -1.00
CA SER A 213 13.90 -9.34 -0.19
C SER A 213 14.46 -10.75 -0.33
N THR A 214 14.24 -11.57 0.68
CA THR A 214 14.34 -13.02 0.60
C THR A 214 12.98 -13.60 0.23
N PHE A 215 12.96 -14.73 -0.47
CA PHE A 215 11.74 -15.39 -0.93
C PHE A 215 11.79 -16.88 -0.62
N ARG A 216 10.59 -17.46 -0.41
CA ARG A 216 10.40 -18.89 -0.26
C ARG A 216 9.12 -19.34 -0.97
N TYR A 217 9.23 -20.33 -1.80
CA TYR A 217 8.07 -21.00 -2.38
C TYR A 217 7.44 -21.92 -1.32
N LEU A 218 6.22 -21.60 -0.91
CA LEU A 218 5.51 -22.38 0.12
C LEU A 218 4.77 -23.59 -0.47
N GLY A 219 4.41 -23.52 -1.75
CA GLY A 219 3.66 -24.58 -2.43
C GLY A 219 2.45 -24.06 -3.19
N ARG A 220 1.42 -24.91 -3.30
CA ARG A 220 0.22 -24.62 -4.09
C ARG A 220 -1.02 -24.64 -3.22
N GLN A 221 -1.93 -23.72 -3.50
CA GLN A 221 -3.22 -23.66 -2.82
C GLN A 221 -4.35 -23.39 -3.80
N ARG A 222 -5.48 -24.07 -3.61
CA ARG A 222 -6.69 -23.75 -4.36
C ARG A 222 -7.51 -22.70 -3.60
N VAL A 223 -7.69 -21.54 -4.22
CA VAL A 223 -8.46 -20.42 -3.67
C VAL A 223 -9.53 -20.03 -4.68
N ASN A 224 -10.78 -19.94 -4.25
CA ASN A 224 -11.93 -19.60 -5.11
C ASN A 224 -12.03 -20.45 -6.39
N GLY A 225 -11.67 -21.74 -6.30
CA GLY A 225 -11.72 -22.66 -7.44
C GLY A 225 -10.48 -22.62 -8.36
N HIS A 226 -9.56 -21.70 -8.19
CA HIS A 226 -8.34 -21.53 -8.99
C HIS A 226 -7.11 -22.02 -8.23
N ASN A 227 -6.18 -22.66 -8.96
CA ASN A 227 -4.89 -23.04 -8.39
C ASN A 227 -3.97 -21.83 -8.36
N ASN A 228 -3.24 -21.70 -7.25
CA ASN A 228 -2.29 -20.62 -7.06
C ASN A 228 -0.97 -21.16 -6.52
N PHE A 229 0.13 -20.61 -6.99
CA PHE A 229 1.42 -20.68 -6.31
C PHE A 229 1.38 -19.76 -5.08
N VAL A 230 2.01 -20.18 -4.00
CA VAL A 230 2.08 -19.38 -2.77
C VAL A 230 3.54 -19.09 -2.46
N ILE A 231 3.88 -17.81 -2.39
CA ILE A 231 5.26 -17.34 -2.20
C ILE A 231 5.30 -16.45 -0.95
N ALA A 232 6.14 -16.79 0.02
CA ALA A 232 6.47 -15.90 1.12
C ALA A 232 7.65 -15.00 0.74
N PHE A 233 7.67 -13.78 1.27
CA PHE A 233 8.80 -12.86 1.16
C PHE A 233 9.06 -12.12 2.46
N ALA A 234 10.28 -11.65 2.64
CA ALA A 234 10.66 -10.75 3.72
C ALA A 234 11.74 -9.79 3.23
N GLN A 235 11.54 -8.50 3.43
CA GLN A 235 12.53 -7.48 3.11
C GLN A 235 13.78 -7.67 3.96
N VAL A 236 14.93 -7.44 3.34
CA VAL A 236 16.24 -7.38 4.01
C VAL A 236 16.55 -5.90 4.26
N PRO A 237 16.40 -5.37 5.48
CA PRO A 237 16.48 -3.94 5.75
C PRO A 237 17.72 -3.26 5.17
N ALA A 238 18.88 -3.93 5.26
CA ALA A 238 20.15 -3.42 4.72
C ALA A 238 20.18 -3.33 3.18
N ALA A 239 19.29 -4.04 2.47
CA ALA A 239 19.22 -4.06 1.02
C ALA A 239 18.10 -3.15 0.47
N VAL A 240 17.16 -2.72 1.32
CA VAL A 240 16.02 -1.89 0.90
C VAL A 240 16.48 -0.46 0.62
N ARG A 241 16.28 0.00 -0.62
CA ARG A 241 16.70 1.35 -1.05
C ARG A 241 15.72 2.43 -0.59
N SER A 242 14.43 2.11 -0.61
CA SER A 242 13.35 3.02 -0.23
C SER A 242 12.39 2.26 0.69
N PRO A 243 12.60 2.32 2.01
CA PRO A 243 11.70 1.70 2.98
C PRO A 243 10.33 2.39 2.95
N GLY A 244 9.31 1.68 3.41
CA GLY A 244 8.07 2.31 3.77
C GLY A 244 8.29 3.35 4.87
N GLU A 245 7.40 4.31 4.98
CA GLU A 245 7.52 5.40 5.95
C GLU A 245 6.27 5.45 6.85
N LEU A 246 6.49 5.45 8.15
CA LEU A 246 5.49 5.76 9.14
C LEU A 246 5.76 7.17 9.69
N ARG A 247 4.81 8.08 9.54
CA ARG A 247 4.90 9.43 10.12
C ARG A 247 4.05 9.51 11.38
N PHE A 248 4.69 9.96 12.46
CA PHE A 248 4.06 10.08 13.77
C PHE A 248 4.58 11.31 14.51
N GLU A 249 3.70 12.21 14.93
CA GLU A 249 4.05 13.47 15.65
C GLU A 249 5.18 14.29 14.98
N GLY A 250 5.17 14.34 13.65
CA GLY A 250 6.22 15.06 12.91
C GLY A 250 7.54 14.30 12.75
N ASN A 251 7.65 13.10 13.32
CA ASN A 251 8.77 12.21 13.12
C ASN A 251 8.45 11.19 12.03
N SER A 252 9.48 10.76 11.32
CA SER A 252 9.39 9.74 10.28
C SER A 252 10.17 8.50 10.71
N PHE A 253 9.55 7.33 10.55
CA PHE A 253 10.12 6.04 10.92
C PHE A 253 10.12 5.12 9.70
N PRO A 254 11.27 4.55 9.31
CA PRO A 254 11.30 3.55 8.26
C PRO A 254 10.59 2.29 8.71
N ILE A 255 9.74 1.73 7.85
CA ILE A 255 9.07 0.46 8.07
C ILE A 255 9.42 -0.53 6.96
N PHE A 256 9.52 -1.79 7.33
CA PHE A 256 9.87 -2.89 6.45
C PHE A 256 8.78 -3.93 6.51
N TYR A 257 8.64 -4.70 5.44
CA TYR A 257 7.56 -5.63 5.27
C TYR A 257 8.05 -7.06 5.07
N GLN A 258 7.24 -7.98 5.50
CA GLN A 258 7.20 -9.37 5.06
C GLN A 258 5.80 -9.67 4.53
N GLY A 259 5.62 -10.79 3.84
CA GLY A 259 4.28 -11.09 3.35
C GLY A 259 4.18 -12.41 2.61
N ILE A 260 2.99 -12.62 2.06
CA ILE A 260 2.65 -13.79 1.26
C ILE A 260 1.87 -13.35 0.04
N ALA A 261 2.27 -13.84 -1.13
CA ALA A 261 1.57 -13.66 -2.39
C ALA A 261 0.95 -14.96 -2.85
N TRP A 262 -0.32 -14.91 -3.25
CA TRP A 262 -1.00 -15.95 -4.00
C TRP A 262 -1.00 -15.53 -5.47
N VAL A 263 -0.39 -16.36 -6.29
CA VAL A 263 -0.14 -16.10 -7.71
C VAL A 263 -0.88 -17.14 -8.53
N GLU A 264 -1.79 -16.73 -9.41
CA GLU A 264 -2.52 -17.66 -10.26
C GLU A 264 -1.57 -18.41 -11.20
N GLU A 265 -1.83 -19.71 -11.42
CA GLU A 265 -0.97 -20.56 -12.25
C GLU A 265 -1.03 -20.19 -13.75
N SER A 266 -2.15 -19.65 -14.22
CA SER A 266 -2.38 -19.40 -15.63
C SER A 266 -1.67 -18.18 -16.19
N GLY A 267 -1.57 -17.10 -15.44
CA GLY A 267 -1.05 -15.81 -15.91
C GLY A 267 0.04 -15.20 -15.01
N PHE A 268 0.42 -15.90 -13.95
CA PHE A 268 1.42 -15.42 -12.96
C PHE A 268 1.08 -14.06 -12.35
N ARG A 269 -0.21 -13.69 -12.33
CA ARG A 269 -0.71 -12.49 -11.69
C ARG A 269 -0.93 -12.74 -10.20
N ILE A 270 -0.56 -11.80 -9.37
CA ILE A 270 -0.87 -11.84 -7.94
C ILE A 270 -2.38 -11.60 -7.79
N VAL A 271 -3.10 -12.58 -7.25
CA VAL A 271 -4.55 -12.49 -6.98
C VAL A 271 -4.85 -12.03 -5.57
N HIS A 272 -3.95 -12.32 -4.65
CA HIS A 272 -4.02 -11.89 -3.26
C HIS A 272 -2.60 -11.64 -2.74
N LEU A 273 -2.40 -10.51 -2.11
CA LEU A 273 -1.15 -10.15 -1.46
C LEU A 273 -1.44 -9.78 -0.01
N ARG A 274 -0.76 -10.44 0.91
CA ARG A 274 -0.71 -10.04 2.31
C ARG A 274 0.66 -9.46 2.60
N THR A 275 0.69 -8.28 3.21
CA THR A 275 1.90 -7.68 3.77
C THR A 275 1.70 -7.52 5.27
N ASP A 276 2.74 -7.81 6.04
CA ASP A 276 2.81 -7.60 7.47
C ASP A 276 4.06 -6.77 7.80
N LEU A 277 4.00 -6.02 8.87
CA LEU A 277 5.18 -5.34 9.39
C LEU A 277 6.27 -6.39 9.71
N LEU A 278 7.50 -6.14 9.26
CA LEU A 278 8.62 -7.07 9.49
C LEU A 278 8.92 -7.24 10.97
N ALA A 279 8.83 -6.15 11.74
CA ALA A 279 8.99 -6.13 13.17
C ALA A 279 8.16 -5.01 13.80
N PRO A 280 7.68 -5.16 15.04
CA PRO A 280 6.96 -4.11 15.76
C PRO A 280 7.78 -2.82 15.86
N LEU A 281 7.16 -1.68 15.64
CA LEU A 281 7.78 -0.37 15.82
C LEU A 281 7.51 0.15 17.23
N ARG A 282 8.41 -0.21 18.16
CA ARG A 282 8.26 0.05 19.60
C ARG A 282 8.20 1.54 19.94
N ALA A 283 8.90 2.38 19.16
CA ALA A 283 8.94 3.83 19.39
C ALA A 283 7.56 4.49 19.37
N VAL A 284 6.60 3.93 18.62
CA VAL A 284 5.24 4.44 18.49
C VAL A 284 4.18 3.40 18.91
N HIS A 285 4.60 2.36 19.65
CA HIS A 285 3.74 1.28 20.12
C HIS A 285 2.92 0.58 19.01
N LEU A 286 3.41 0.59 17.76
CA LEU A 286 2.82 -0.15 16.66
C LEU A 286 3.27 -1.61 16.73
N GLN A 287 2.35 -2.50 17.14
CA GLN A 287 2.62 -3.92 17.31
C GLN A 287 2.43 -4.69 16.02
N ARG A 288 1.42 -4.30 15.23
CA ARG A 288 1.06 -4.96 13.98
C ARG A 288 0.56 -3.94 12.97
N LEU A 289 0.96 -4.15 11.73
CA LEU A 289 0.37 -3.52 10.56
C LEU A 289 0.29 -4.59 9.49
N THR A 290 -0.92 -4.96 9.12
CA THR A 290 -1.21 -5.98 8.11
C THR A 290 -2.09 -5.36 7.04
N ALA A 291 -1.73 -5.56 5.76
CA ALA A 291 -2.63 -5.25 4.65
C ALA A 291 -2.89 -6.51 3.83
N GLU A 292 -4.15 -6.78 3.52
CA GLU A 292 -4.59 -7.84 2.64
C GLU A 292 -5.23 -7.23 1.40
N ILE A 293 -4.64 -7.44 0.23
CA ILE A 293 -5.01 -6.82 -1.03
C ILE A 293 -5.50 -7.90 -1.97
N TYR A 294 -6.73 -7.78 -2.43
CA TYR A 294 -7.36 -8.68 -3.37
C TYR A 294 -7.45 -8.01 -4.74
N PHE A 295 -6.83 -8.64 -5.73
CA PHE A 295 -6.77 -8.14 -7.10
C PHE A 295 -7.72 -8.93 -7.99
N GLY A 296 -8.19 -8.28 -9.05
CA GLY A 296 -9.02 -8.91 -10.06
C GLY A 296 -9.03 -8.17 -11.38
N GLU A 297 -9.49 -8.86 -12.41
CA GLU A 297 -9.72 -8.23 -13.70
C GLU A 297 -10.83 -7.22 -13.59
N THR A 298 -10.55 -5.99 -13.96
CA THR A 298 -11.44 -4.85 -13.84
C THR A 298 -11.63 -4.19 -15.19
N LYS A 299 -12.89 -4.03 -15.60
CA LYS A 299 -13.23 -3.24 -16.78
C LYS A 299 -12.96 -1.77 -16.48
N VAL A 300 -12.13 -1.18 -17.29
CA VAL A 300 -11.83 0.25 -17.25
C VAL A 300 -12.38 0.89 -18.50
N THR A 301 -13.13 1.99 -18.36
CA THR A 301 -13.68 2.70 -19.51
C THR A 301 -12.54 3.21 -20.39
N GLN A 302 -12.65 3.00 -21.70
CA GLN A 302 -11.70 3.43 -22.74
C GLN A 302 -10.34 2.70 -22.77
N THR A 303 -10.19 1.59 -22.06
CA THR A 303 -8.98 0.75 -22.11
C THR A 303 -9.35 -0.73 -22.14
N ASP A 304 -8.36 -1.58 -22.41
CA ASP A 304 -8.47 -3.01 -22.13
C ASP A 304 -8.65 -3.24 -20.63
N PRO A 305 -9.26 -4.36 -20.21
CA PRO A 305 -9.36 -4.70 -18.81
C PRO A 305 -7.99 -4.73 -18.12
N LEU A 306 -7.92 -4.15 -16.93
CA LEU A 306 -6.70 -4.09 -16.13
C LEU A 306 -6.81 -4.97 -14.90
N TRP A 307 -5.65 -5.41 -14.38
CA TRP A 307 -5.57 -6.17 -13.14
C TRP A 307 -5.35 -5.20 -11.99
N LEU A 308 -6.40 -4.95 -11.20
CA LEU A 308 -6.42 -3.85 -10.21
C LEU A 308 -6.89 -4.35 -8.84
N PRO A 309 -6.55 -3.64 -7.76
CA PRO A 309 -7.14 -3.88 -6.46
C PRO A 309 -8.66 -3.72 -6.52
N GLN A 310 -9.38 -4.68 -5.96
CA GLN A 310 -10.84 -4.62 -5.81
C GLN A 310 -11.25 -4.40 -4.37
N LYS A 311 -10.46 -4.98 -3.46
CA LYS A 311 -10.67 -4.87 -2.02
C LYS A 311 -9.33 -4.86 -1.31
N VAL A 312 -9.23 -4.02 -0.27
CA VAL A 312 -8.10 -4.04 0.67
C VAL A 312 -8.64 -4.05 2.09
N VAL A 313 -7.97 -4.79 2.97
CA VAL A 313 -8.23 -4.77 4.41
C VAL A 313 -6.93 -4.44 5.11
N VAL A 314 -6.89 -3.33 5.80
CA VAL A 314 -5.75 -2.92 6.64
C VAL A 314 -6.11 -3.13 8.10
N THR A 315 -5.22 -3.72 8.86
CA THR A 315 -5.36 -3.87 10.31
C THR A 315 -4.09 -3.36 10.98
N ALA A 316 -4.24 -2.40 11.87
CA ALA A 316 -3.17 -1.89 12.72
C ALA A 316 -3.48 -2.14 14.19
N GLU A 317 -2.47 -2.51 14.96
CA GLU A 317 -2.56 -2.62 16.41
C GLU A 317 -1.55 -1.66 17.04
N VAL A 318 -2.08 -0.63 17.69
CA VAL A 318 -1.29 0.47 18.25
C VAL A 318 -1.71 0.68 19.70
N SER A 319 -0.76 0.60 20.64
CA SER A 319 -1.02 0.79 22.07
C SER A 319 -2.14 -0.10 22.64
N GLY A 320 -2.32 -1.31 22.08
CA GLY A 320 -3.37 -2.26 22.48
C GLY A 320 -4.74 -1.99 21.85
N GLU A 321 -4.89 -0.99 21.01
CA GLU A 321 -6.09 -0.74 20.23
C GLU A 321 -5.96 -1.31 18.83
N VAL A 322 -7.03 -1.89 18.31
CA VAL A 322 -7.10 -2.47 16.97
C VAL A 322 -7.94 -1.57 16.07
N PHE A 323 -7.30 -1.08 15.02
CA PHE A 323 -7.93 -0.33 13.93
C PHE A 323 -8.03 -1.24 12.73
N GLN A 324 -9.17 -1.23 12.06
CA GLN A 324 -9.35 -1.96 10.81
C GLN A 324 -10.05 -1.07 9.80
N GLU A 325 -9.52 -1.06 8.59
CA GLU A 325 -10.11 -0.41 7.43
C GLU A 325 -10.36 -1.42 6.34
N GLN A 326 -11.52 -1.32 5.71
CA GLN A 326 -11.83 -2.03 4.49
C GLN A 326 -12.05 -1.01 3.39
N HIS A 327 -11.25 -1.12 2.34
CA HIS A 327 -11.37 -0.31 1.13
C HIS A 327 -12.00 -1.18 0.04
N LEU A 328 -13.01 -0.65 -0.63
CA LEU A 328 -13.69 -1.27 -1.76
C LEU A 328 -13.59 -0.33 -2.96
N TYR A 329 -13.00 -0.82 -4.05
CA TYR A 329 -12.79 -0.04 -5.26
C TYR A 329 -13.79 -0.41 -6.34
N SER A 330 -14.37 0.59 -6.99
CA SER A 330 -15.34 0.41 -8.06
C SER A 330 -15.27 1.57 -9.07
N HIS A 331 -15.98 1.44 -10.19
CA HIS A 331 -16.12 2.50 -11.21
C HIS A 331 -14.77 3.00 -11.76
N TYR A 332 -13.82 2.10 -11.96
CA TYR A 332 -12.53 2.45 -12.57
C TYR A 332 -12.71 3.01 -13.98
N ARG A 333 -12.04 4.12 -14.25
CA ARG A 333 -11.99 4.75 -15.57
C ARG A 333 -10.60 5.33 -15.82
N ALA A 334 -10.14 5.25 -17.06
CA ALA A 334 -8.95 5.97 -17.50
C ALA A 334 -9.28 7.46 -17.72
N TYR A 335 -8.30 8.32 -17.48
CA TYR A 335 -8.43 9.73 -17.81
C TYR A 335 -7.12 10.29 -18.36
N GLY A 336 -7.25 11.29 -19.25
CA GLY A 336 -6.11 12.03 -19.81
C GLY A 336 -5.82 13.26 -18.97
N VAL A 337 -4.55 13.49 -18.64
CA VAL A 337 -4.09 14.78 -18.12
C VAL A 337 -3.57 15.58 -19.31
N GLU A 338 -4.32 16.56 -19.78
CA GLU A 338 -3.82 17.52 -20.77
C GLU A 338 -2.96 18.56 -20.04
N THR A 339 -1.66 18.47 -20.21
CA THR A 339 -0.75 19.54 -19.76
C THR A 339 -0.74 20.63 -20.81
N LYS A 340 -1.51 21.70 -20.64
CA LYS A 340 -1.39 22.90 -21.46
C LYS A 340 -0.19 23.70 -20.97
N ILE A 341 0.95 23.53 -21.61
CA ILE A 341 2.07 24.45 -21.43
C ILE A 341 1.70 25.75 -22.17
N LYS A 342 1.38 26.80 -21.41
CA LYS A 342 1.32 28.15 -21.97
C LYS A 342 2.74 28.68 -22.03
N PHE A 343 3.27 28.83 -23.25
CA PHE A 343 4.48 29.56 -23.53
C PHE A 343 4.23 31.08 -23.41
#